data_eb07ee8065f1ec53e38d477049fc45fa
#
_entry.id   eb07ee8065f1ec53e38d477049fc45fa
#
_cell.length_a   1.000
_cell.length_b   1.000
_cell.length_c   1.000
_cell.angle_alpha   90.00
_cell.angle_beta   90.00
_cell.angle_gamma   90.00
#
_symmetry.space_group_name_H-M   'P 1'
#
loop_
_entity.id
_entity.type
_entity.pdbx_description
1 polymer ?
#
loop_
_entity_poly.entity_id
_entity_poly.type
_entity_poly.pdbx_seq_one_letter_code
_entity_poly.pdbx_strand_id
1 'polypeptide(L)'
;MKNKNNKEISSVNERIRIFCLGGLDEDGKNMMVVEVDQDIYIIEAGIKFPEEKESLGIEFIVQDFTYLIENQDRIAGIFITHGHDDVMGALPYLMKNIKANIYTSPLASKAIHKVFTKERITGSKIHTIKRHDQRKIGAHKVVFFPVTHAYPGTFGLAISTIQGYVVYSGEFIEDYDDLHDSYRGDFTTCSKLGNEGVLVLLQESKGAERSGHTAPNHRITEKFSQVLEQTDHNRVFVSVYTQSVYRIQEIIESCIQYDRPMIFYSKELRELVANLEDFNVSIPKNLVLDPSYIKEAPDNVVMIISGQGKSLFKTMSNIANNEVEDIVFTQNDVIVIASPVIPGVEKVFKSMENDIYKEEGTILVLDRNVLSMHPSKEDLKMMLFLMKPKYYIPVKGEYRHLYMNSEIALEMGYKPSQIILLDNGQVATFENQKLRSCSMELELHDVMIDGKENWDMAGVVLKDREILSTDGVMILAIGLDAKTKKIINGPDIQTRGLIYVKDAEYITTDVGKILEDTIQEAVANKTYDNLTTRNEIRDKISKYLYKQTAKRPMVLPVILEINNQ
;
A
#
# COMPACT_ATOMS: atom_id res chain seq x y z
N MET A 1 -11.17 -70.34 9.77
CA MET A 1 -11.76 -69.07 10.23
C MET A 1 -10.75 -67.96 10.02
N LYS A 2 -10.95 -67.17 8.96
CA LYS A 2 -10.08 -66.04 8.65
C LYS A 2 -10.84 -64.77 9.06
N ASN A 3 -10.49 -64.16 10.17
CA ASN A 3 -10.93 -62.80 10.53
C ASN A 3 -10.17 -61.81 9.67
N LYS A 4 -10.85 -61.26 8.68
CA LYS A 4 -10.41 -60.03 7.99
C LYS A 4 -10.83 -58.83 8.86
N ASN A 5 -9.89 -58.26 9.61
CA ASN A 5 -10.04 -56.93 10.13
C ASN A 5 -9.95 -55.93 8.97
N ASN A 6 -11.07 -55.56 8.40
CA ASN A 6 -11.18 -54.32 7.62
C ASN A 6 -11.11 -53.19 8.62
N LYS A 7 -9.93 -52.60 8.81
CA LYS A 7 -9.81 -51.22 9.27
C LYS A 7 -10.39 -50.35 8.17
N GLU A 8 -11.60 -49.86 8.35
CA GLU A 8 -12.08 -48.70 7.64
C GLU A 8 -11.07 -47.55 7.89
N ILE A 9 -10.28 -47.25 6.88
CA ILE A 9 -9.54 -46.00 6.82
C ILE A 9 -10.64 -44.96 6.65
N SER A 10 -11.02 -44.29 7.75
CA SER A 10 -11.80 -43.07 7.67
C SER A 10 -11.03 -42.13 6.73
N SER A 11 -11.58 -41.92 5.53
CA SER A 11 -11.05 -40.88 4.65
C SER A 11 -11.22 -39.56 5.36
N VAL A 12 -10.12 -39.04 5.94
CA VAL A 12 -10.07 -37.68 6.45
C VAL A 12 -10.23 -36.80 5.22
N ASN A 13 -11.42 -36.28 5.01
CA ASN A 13 -11.74 -35.35 3.93
C ASN A 13 -11.27 -33.96 4.37
N GLU A 14 -9.98 -33.67 4.18
CA GLU A 14 -9.44 -32.33 4.40
C GLU A 14 -10.01 -31.37 3.35
N ARG A 15 -10.50 -30.23 3.81
CA ARG A 15 -11.03 -29.16 2.97
C ARG A 15 -10.09 -27.95 3.01
N ILE A 16 -9.65 -27.51 1.85
CA ILE A 16 -8.80 -26.33 1.70
C ILE A 16 -9.61 -25.23 1.01
N ARG A 17 -9.62 -24.03 1.60
CA ARG A 17 -10.23 -22.84 1.00
C ARG A 17 -9.15 -21.78 0.86
N ILE A 18 -9.07 -21.14 -0.32
CA ILE A 18 -8.10 -20.11 -0.63
C ILE A 18 -8.86 -18.90 -1.18
N PHE A 19 -8.62 -17.73 -0.60
CA PHE A 19 -9.23 -16.48 -1.02
C PHE A 19 -8.36 -15.29 -0.62
N CYS A 20 -8.65 -14.12 -1.20
CA CYS A 20 -7.98 -12.87 -0.86
C CYS A 20 -9.00 -11.87 -0.27
N LEU A 21 -8.59 -11.19 0.79
CA LEU A 21 -9.33 -10.05 1.37
C LEU A 21 -8.89 -8.72 0.75
N GLY A 22 -7.85 -8.73 -0.07
CA GLY A 22 -7.32 -7.62 -0.83
C GLY A 22 -6.08 -8.02 -1.63
N GLY A 23 -5.65 -7.15 -2.55
CA GLY A 23 -4.45 -7.33 -3.36
C GLY A 23 -4.67 -7.99 -4.72
N LEU A 24 -5.92 -8.21 -5.13
CA LEU A 24 -6.30 -8.65 -6.46
C LEU A 24 -7.00 -7.50 -7.19
N ASP A 25 -6.62 -7.26 -8.46
CA ASP A 25 -7.04 -6.12 -9.27
C ASP A 25 -6.74 -4.75 -8.63
N GLU A 26 -5.67 -4.70 -7.83
CA GLU A 26 -5.22 -3.48 -7.16
C GLU A 26 -3.73 -3.53 -6.80
N ASP A 27 -3.10 -2.36 -6.59
CA ASP A 27 -1.72 -2.26 -6.12
C ASP A 27 -1.68 -1.91 -4.63
N GLY A 28 -1.39 -2.91 -3.80
CA GLY A 28 -1.38 -2.82 -2.35
C GLY A 28 -2.51 -3.60 -1.68
N LYS A 29 -2.73 -3.37 -0.39
CA LYS A 29 -3.76 -4.03 0.42
C LYS A 29 -3.71 -5.57 0.37
N ASN A 30 -2.49 -6.11 0.23
CA ASN A 30 -2.31 -7.54 0.06
C ASN A 30 -2.68 -8.32 1.32
N MET A 31 -3.61 -9.25 1.20
CA MET A 31 -3.96 -10.18 2.26
C MET A 31 -4.61 -11.44 1.67
N MET A 32 -3.90 -12.54 1.76
CA MET A 32 -4.36 -13.85 1.30
C MET A 32 -4.69 -14.71 2.51
N VAL A 33 -5.72 -15.52 2.41
CA VAL A 33 -6.17 -16.46 3.44
C VAL A 33 -6.17 -17.86 2.89
N VAL A 34 -5.51 -18.76 3.61
CA VAL A 34 -5.55 -20.20 3.37
C VAL A 34 -6.20 -20.85 4.58
N GLU A 35 -7.35 -21.48 4.39
CA GLU A 35 -7.98 -22.31 5.42
C GLU A 35 -7.75 -23.78 5.12
N VAL A 36 -7.35 -24.51 6.14
CA VAL A 36 -7.24 -25.96 6.10
C VAL A 36 -8.07 -26.51 7.26
N ASP A 37 -9.25 -27.03 6.98
CA ASP A 37 -10.26 -27.43 7.96
C ASP A 37 -10.58 -26.34 8.97
N GLN A 38 -10.07 -26.42 10.20
CA GLN A 38 -10.32 -25.46 11.27
C GLN A 38 -9.22 -24.37 11.39
N ASP A 39 -8.09 -24.53 10.74
CA ASP A 39 -6.97 -23.62 10.84
C ASP A 39 -7.00 -22.54 9.74
N ILE A 40 -6.85 -21.29 10.13
CA ILE A 40 -6.75 -20.13 9.23
C ILE A 40 -5.31 -19.62 9.24
N TYR A 41 -4.71 -19.53 8.07
CA TYR A 41 -3.38 -18.99 7.81
C TYR A 41 -3.53 -17.69 7.03
N ILE A 42 -3.16 -16.56 7.65
CA ILE A 42 -3.20 -15.24 7.02
C ILE A 42 -1.83 -14.91 6.45
N ILE A 43 -1.76 -14.62 5.18
CA ILE A 43 -0.53 -14.28 4.47
C ILE A 43 -0.62 -12.81 4.05
N GLU A 44 0.28 -11.99 4.57
CA GLU A 44 0.36 -10.53 4.48
C GLU A 44 -0.81 -9.80 5.17
N ALA A 45 -0.57 -8.51 5.46
CA ALA A 45 -1.55 -7.56 6.00
C ALA A 45 -1.16 -6.14 5.54
N GLY A 46 -1.26 -5.88 4.25
CA GLY A 46 -0.79 -4.66 3.61
C GLY A 46 -1.81 -3.54 3.57
N ILE A 47 -1.35 -2.31 3.33
CA ILE A 47 -2.20 -1.17 2.99
C ILE A 47 -2.16 -0.88 1.49
N LYS A 48 -3.13 -0.08 1.04
CA LYS A 48 -3.16 0.54 -0.29
C LYS A 48 -3.22 2.06 -0.12
N PHE A 49 -2.44 2.78 -0.90
CA PHE A 49 -2.54 4.24 -0.97
C PHE A 49 -3.63 4.63 -1.96
N PRO A 50 -4.53 5.58 -1.61
CA PRO A 50 -5.58 6.02 -2.51
C PRO A 50 -4.98 6.75 -3.72
N GLU A 51 -5.62 6.65 -4.88
CA GLU A 51 -5.29 7.48 -6.03
C GLU A 51 -5.51 8.97 -5.73
N GLU A 52 -4.83 9.86 -6.47
CA GLU A 52 -4.87 11.31 -6.19
C GLU A 52 -6.30 11.88 -6.21
N LYS A 53 -7.16 11.35 -7.08
CA LYS A 53 -8.56 11.76 -7.20
C LYS A 53 -9.45 11.25 -6.05
N GLU A 54 -9.06 10.15 -5.44
CA GLU A 54 -9.79 9.47 -4.36
C GLU A 54 -9.27 9.85 -2.98
N SER A 55 -8.16 10.59 -2.91
CA SER A 55 -7.47 10.82 -1.63
C SER A 55 -8.32 11.61 -0.63
N LEU A 56 -9.11 12.60 -1.04
CA LEU A 56 -10.06 13.40 -0.21
C LEU A 56 -9.76 13.46 1.31
N GLY A 57 -8.45 13.44 1.66
CA GLY A 57 -7.96 13.38 3.04
C GLY A 57 -7.76 11.96 3.58
N ILE A 58 -7.98 10.90 2.80
CA ILE A 58 -7.69 9.52 3.18
C ILE A 58 -6.19 9.29 3.08
N GLU A 59 -5.59 8.75 4.15
CA GLU A 59 -4.17 8.44 4.18
C GLU A 59 -3.88 7.11 3.47
N PHE A 60 -4.67 6.08 3.74
CA PHE A 60 -4.58 4.76 3.11
C PHE A 60 -5.86 3.95 3.31
N ILE A 61 -5.92 2.79 2.64
CA ILE A 61 -7.05 1.87 2.63
C ILE A 61 -6.56 0.52 3.17
N VAL A 62 -7.36 -0.12 4.02
CA VAL A 62 -7.12 -1.47 4.54
C VAL A 62 -8.27 -2.41 4.18
N GLN A 63 -8.06 -3.70 4.40
CA GLN A 63 -9.04 -4.75 4.16
C GLN A 63 -10.21 -4.65 5.13
N ASP A 64 -11.33 -5.23 4.72
CA ASP A 64 -12.41 -5.61 5.62
C ASP A 64 -11.98 -6.83 6.45
N PHE A 65 -11.83 -6.64 7.76
CA PHE A 65 -11.39 -7.69 8.68
C PHE A 65 -12.54 -8.48 9.30
N THR A 66 -13.79 -8.20 8.92
CA THR A 66 -14.99 -8.81 9.53
C THR A 66 -14.88 -10.33 9.59
N TYR A 67 -14.53 -10.96 8.47
CA TYR A 67 -14.36 -12.41 8.40
C TYR A 67 -13.31 -12.94 9.40
N LEU A 68 -12.19 -12.26 9.54
CA LEU A 68 -11.11 -12.67 10.45
C LEU A 68 -11.48 -12.44 11.92
N ILE A 69 -12.23 -11.39 12.22
CA ILE A 69 -12.73 -11.08 13.55
C ILE A 69 -13.73 -12.14 14.01
N GLU A 70 -14.67 -12.52 13.14
CA GLU A 70 -15.67 -13.55 13.42
C GLU A 70 -15.06 -14.95 13.58
N ASN A 71 -13.90 -15.21 12.97
CA ASN A 71 -13.22 -16.49 13.00
C ASN A 71 -11.88 -16.46 13.77
N GLN A 72 -11.68 -15.50 14.66
CA GLN A 72 -10.37 -15.27 15.30
C GLN A 72 -9.81 -16.49 16.05
N ASP A 73 -10.69 -17.32 16.65
CA ASP A 73 -10.28 -18.51 17.40
C ASP A 73 -9.68 -19.61 16.50
N ARG A 74 -9.88 -19.53 15.20
CA ARG A 74 -9.35 -20.44 14.19
C ARG A 74 -8.01 -19.96 13.60
N ILE A 75 -7.55 -18.74 13.91
CA ILE A 75 -6.34 -18.17 13.30
C ILE A 75 -5.11 -18.87 13.88
N ALA A 76 -4.46 -19.71 13.08
CA ALA A 76 -3.24 -20.41 13.43
C ALA A 76 -2.02 -19.48 13.42
N GLY A 77 -1.97 -18.51 12.49
CA GLY A 77 -0.90 -17.55 12.42
C GLY A 77 -1.03 -16.53 11.28
N ILE A 78 -0.30 -15.42 11.43
CA ILE A 78 -0.16 -14.36 10.44
C ILE A 78 1.29 -14.37 9.95
N PHE A 79 1.49 -14.41 8.63
CA PHE A 79 2.80 -14.49 8.01
C PHE A 79 3.08 -13.18 7.25
N ILE A 80 4.07 -12.43 7.72
CA ILE A 80 4.52 -11.18 7.11
C ILE A 80 5.88 -11.45 6.49
N THR A 81 5.95 -11.54 5.18
CA THR A 81 7.16 -11.99 4.47
C THR A 81 8.30 -10.99 4.57
N HIS A 82 7.99 -9.69 4.60
CA HIS A 82 8.97 -8.60 4.71
C HIS A 82 8.33 -7.29 5.20
N GLY A 83 9.07 -6.18 5.19
CA GLY A 83 8.68 -4.93 5.86
C GLY A 83 8.12 -3.83 4.95
N HIS A 84 7.55 -4.15 3.78
CA HIS A 84 6.89 -3.16 2.93
C HIS A 84 5.47 -2.83 3.43
N ASP A 85 4.99 -1.61 3.13
CA ASP A 85 3.68 -1.14 3.58
C ASP A 85 2.53 -1.93 2.96
N ASP A 86 2.65 -2.34 1.70
CA ASP A 86 1.68 -3.18 1.00
C ASP A 86 1.64 -4.64 1.50
N VAL A 87 2.50 -4.97 2.47
CA VAL A 87 2.68 -6.29 3.08
C VAL A 87 2.36 -6.29 4.58
N MET A 88 2.74 -5.23 5.33
CA MET A 88 2.56 -5.18 6.78
C MET A 88 1.80 -3.96 7.31
N GLY A 89 1.51 -2.98 6.46
CA GLY A 89 1.00 -1.68 6.89
C GLY A 89 -0.37 -1.73 7.57
N ALA A 90 -1.23 -2.72 7.23
CA ALA A 90 -2.53 -2.90 7.87
C ALA A 90 -2.47 -3.70 9.20
N LEU A 91 -1.31 -4.29 9.52
CA LEU A 91 -1.16 -5.12 10.71
C LEU A 91 -1.58 -4.42 12.02
N PRO A 92 -1.26 -3.13 12.27
CA PRO A 92 -1.70 -2.44 13.47
C PRO A 92 -3.22 -2.36 13.62
N TYR A 93 -3.93 -2.23 12.50
CA TYR A 93 -5.41 -2.14 12.48
C TYR A 93 -6.04 -3.50 12.71
N LEU A 94 -5.52 -4.55 12.07
CA LEU A 94 -5.93 -5.93 12.30
C LEU A 94 -5.73 -6.33 13.76
N MET A 95 -4.55 -6.08 14.33
CA MET A 95 -4.15 -6.52 15.67
C MET A 95 -4.81 -5.73 16.83
N LYS A 96 -5.52 -4.65 16.54
CA LYS A 96 -6.43 -4.01 17.50
C LYS A 96 -7.70 -4.82 17.73
N ASN A 97 -8.09 -5.64 16.75
CA ASN A 97 -9.34 -6.39 16.75
C ASN A 97 -9.15 -7.89 17.09
N ILE A 98 -7.99 -8.46 16.76
CA ILE A 98 -7.71 -9.89 16.96
C ILE A 98 -6.40 -10.10 17.72
N LYS A 99 -6.22 -11.31 18.26
CA LYS A 99 -4.96 -11.75 18.88
C LYS A 99 -4.47 -13.00 18.19
N ALA A 100 -3.34 -12.90 17.49
CA ALA A 100 -2.74 -14.03 16.80
C ALA A 100 -1.21 -13.94 16.85
N ASN A 101 -0.53 -15.06 16.66
CA ASN A 101 0.93 -15.09 16.52
C ASN A 101 1.33 -14.59 15.13
N ILE A 102 2.40 -13.80 15.08
CA ILE A 102 2.95 -13.25 13.84
C ILE A 102 4.29 -13.92 13.58
N TYR A 103 4.51 -14.33 12.33
CA TYR A 103 5.74 -14.95 11.84
C TYR A 103 6.33 -14.06 10.76
N THR A 104 7.56 -13.58 10.94
CA THR A 104 8.13 -12.57 10.05
C THR A 104 9.66 -12.63 9.98
N SER A 105 10.26 -11.88 9.05
CA SER A 105 11.72 -11.77 8.93
C SER A 105 12.34 -10.98 10.08
N PRO A 106 13.66 -11.12 10.33
CA PRO A 106 14.32 -10.44 11.46
C PRO A 106 14.18 -8.91 11.43
N LEU A 107 14.39 -8.29 10.26
CA LEU A 107 14.30 -6.84 10.14
C LEU A 107 12.83 -6.35 10.23
N ALA A 108 11.88 -7.05 9.59
CA ALA A 108 10.46 -6.73 9.69
C ALA A 108 9.93 -6.90 11.13
N SER A 109 10.45 -7.88 11.89
CA SER A 109 10.14 -8.03 13.32
C SER A 109 10.45 -6.77 14.11
N LYS A 110 11.61 -6.13 13.86
CA LYS A 110 11.98 -4.86 14.53
C LYS A 110 11.02 -3.73 14.16
N ALA A 111 10.65 -3.64 12.87
CA ALA A 111 9.68 -2.65 12.41
C ALA A 111 8.30 -2.84 13.05
N ILE A 112 7.80 -4.08 13.12
CA ILE A 112 6.52 -4.43 13.75
C ILE A 112 6.56 -4.11 15.26
N HIS A 113 7.63 -4.46 15.96
CA HIS A 113 7.77 -4.12 17.39
C HIS A 113 7.72 -2.61 17.65
N LYS A 114 8.38 -1.81 16.80
CA LYS A 114 8.36 -0.34 16.87
C LYS A 114 6.93 0.20 16.72
N VAL A 115 6.19 -0.29 15.70
CA VAL A 115 4.80 0.12 15.45
C VAL A 115 3.89 -0.31 16.60
N PHE A 116 3.99 -1.56 17.08
CA PHE A 116 3.17 -2.08 18.18
C PHE A 116 3.39 -1.30 19.47
N THR A 117 4.65 -0.92 19.77
CA THR A 117 4.97 -0.09 20.93
C THR A 117 4.31 1.29 20.80
N LYS A 118 4.41 1.93 19.62
CA LYS A 118 3.79 3.24 19.35
C LYS A 118 2.27 3.18 19.48
N GLU A 119 1.64 2.15 18.92
CA GLU A 119 0.19 1.95 18.89
C GLU A 119 -0.36 1.23 20.15
N ARG A 120 0.50 0.88 21.10
CA ARG A 120 0.17 0.16 22.35
C ARG A 120 -0.54 -1.17 22.12
N ILE A 121 -0.18 -1.89 21.05
CA ILE A 121 -0.72 -3.21 20.72
C ILE A 121 -0.02 -4.25 21.58
N THR A 122 -0.81 -5.09 22.24
CA THR A 122 -0.32 -6.14 23.14
C THR A 122 -1.07 -7.46 22.93
N GLY A 123 -0.52 -8.55 23.47
CA GLY A 123 -1.20 -9.86 23.49
C GLY A 123 -0.85 -10.78 22.32
N SER A 124 -0.02 -10.34 21.38
CA SER A 124 0.46 -11.14 20.25
C SER A 124 1.95 -11.40 20.37
N LYS A 125 2.38 -12.61 19.99
CA LYS A 125 3.81 -12.96 19.93
C LYS A 125 4.33 -12.80 18.51
N ILE A 126 5.48 -12.14 18.36
CA ILE A 126 6.18 -11.99 17.09
C ILE A 126 7.31 -13.01 17.07
N HIS A 127 7.24 -13.92 16.11
CA HIS A 127 8.21 -14.99 15.91
C HIS A 127 9.08 -14.67 14.69
N THR A 128 10.38 -14.56 14.92
CA THR A 128 11.34 -14.36 13.84
C THR A 128 11.61 -15.68 13.10
N ILE A 129 11.50 -15.64 11.78
CA ILE A 129 11.80 -16.77 10.90
C ILE A 129 13.28 -16.72 10.50
N LYS A 130 13.95 -17.83 10.70
CA LYS A 130 15.32 -18.04 10.24
C LYS A 130 15.33 -18.73 8.87
N ARG A 131 16.42 -18.59 8.17
CA ARG A 131 16.64 -19.29 6.89
C ARG A 131 16.41 -20.80 7.07
N HIS A 132 15.62 -21.41 6.19
CA HIS A 132 15.22 -22.83 6.20
C HIS A 132 14.41 -23.31 7.43
N ASP A 133 13.77 -22.39 8.15
CA ASP A 133 12.88 -22.76 9.25
C ASP A 133 11.71 -23.63 8.77
N GLN A 134 11.34 -24.58 9.62
CA GLN A 134 10.14 -25.38 9.48
C GLN A 134 9.47 -25.46 10.84
N ARG A 135 8.20 -25.13 10.91
CA ARG A 135 7.48 -25.08 12.20
C ARG A 135 6.11 -25.74 12.08
N LYS A 136 5.69 -26.40 13.14
CA LYS A 136 4.29 -26.77 13.28
C LYS A 136 3.51 -25.56 13.77
N ILE A 137 2.53 -25.10 12.97
CA ILE A 137 1.69 -23.94 13.25
C ILE A 137 0.25 -24.38 13.03
N GLY A 138 -0.60 -24.30 14.06
CA GLY A 138 -1.88 -25.00 14.05
C GLY A 138 -1.67 -26.52 13.96
N ALA A 139 -2.45 -27.19 13.16
CA ALA A 139 -2.31 -28.62 12.89
C ALA A 139 -1.21 -28.95 11.86
N HIS A 140 -0.78 -27.99 11.04
CA HIS A 140 0.02 -28.19 9.85
C HIS A 140 1.49 -27.77 10.02
N LYS A 141 2.37 -28.40 9.24
CA LYS A 141 3.77 -28.00 9.11
C LYS A 141 3.85 -26.87 8.07
N VAL A 142 4.51 -25.79 8.42
CA VAL A 142 4.83 -24.67 7.53
C VAL A 142 6.34 -24.66 7.27
N VAL A 143 6.72 -24.67 6.02
CA VAL A 143 8.11 -24.59 5.53
C VAL A 143 8.35 -23.18 5.02
N PHE A 144 9.40 -22.52 5.49
CA PHE A 144 9.79 -21.19 5.04
C PHE A 144 11.02 -21.32 4.15
N PHE A 145 10.99 -20.67 3.00
CA PHE A 145 12.13 -20.65 2.07
C PHE A 145 12.51 -19.22 1.70
N PRO A 146 13.80 -18.86 1.80
CA PRO A 146 14.27 -17.52 1.46
C PRO A 146 14.05 -17.23 -0.02
N VAL A 147 13.72 -15.98 -0.33
CA VAL A 147 13.65 -15.45 -1.69
C VAL A 147 14.44 -14.13 -1.77
N THR A 148 14.97 -13.82 -2.95
CA THR A 148 15.70 -12.59 -3.19
C THR A 148 14.71 -11.45 -3.44
N HIS A 149 14.76 -10.40 -2.60
CA HIS A 149 13.91 -9.22 -2.76
C HIS A 149 14.60 -7.96 -2.23
N ALA A 150 13.95 -6.80 -2.36
CA ALA A 150 14.45 -5.50 -1.89
C ALA A 150 14.66 -5.41 -0.37
N TYR A 151 14.14 -6.37 0.40
CA TYR A 151 14.19 -6.39 1.85
C TYR A 151 14.90 -7.65 2.35
N PRO A 152 15.91 -7.55 3.26
CA PRO A 152 16.69 -8.70 3.69
C PRO A 152 15.85 -9.69 4.50
N GLY A 153 16.08 -10.98 4.25
CA GLY A 153 15.38 -12.07 4.94
C GLY A 153 13.95 -12.28 4.47
N THR A 154 13.56 -11.76 3.30
CA THR A 154 12.27 -12.05 2.67
C THR A 154 12.13 -13.55 2.39
N PHE A 155 10.93 -14.08 2.59
CA PHE A 155 10.66 -15.51 2.42
C PHE A 155 9.33 -15.78 1.72
N GLY A 156 9.28 -16.91 1.02
CA GLY A 156 8.04 -17.58 0.67
C GLY A 156 7.71 -18.67 1.69
N LEU A 157 6.51 -19.22 1.64
CA LEU A 157 6.07 -20.25 2.59
C LEU A 157 5.26 -21.35 1.91
N ALA A 158 5.31 -22.56 2.49
CA ALA A 158 4.55 -23.73 2.05
C ALA A 158 3.85 -24.38 3.24
N ILE A 159 2.52 -24.44 3.19
CA ILE A 159 1.67 -25.10 4.19
C ILE A 159 1.49 -26.56 3.75
N SER A 160 1.93 -27.50 4.57
CA SER A 160 1.81 -28.92 4.28
C SER A 160 0.39 -29.41 4.60
N THR A 161 -0.27 -30.00 3.63
CA THR A 161 -1.59 -30.60 3.77
C THR A 161 -1.55 -32.06 3.32
N ILE A 162 -2.59 -32.84 3.58
CA ILE A 162 -2.68 -34.23 3.06
C ILE A 162 -2.89 -34.27 1.54
N GLN A 163 -3.29 -33.12 0.93
CA GLN A 163 -3.53 -32.99 -0.51
C GLN A 163 -2.30 -32.51 -1.29
N GLY A 164 -1.21 -32.16 -0.61
CA GLY A 164 -0.01 -31.52 -1.15
C GLY A 164 0.22 -30.14 -0.51
N TYR A 165 1.27 -29.45 -0.91
CA TYR A 165 1.57 -28.13 -0.37
C TYR A 165 0.69 -27.03 -0.98
N VAL A 166 0.23 -26.11 -0.15
CA VAL A 166 -0.23 -24.78 -0.58
C VAL A 166 0.93 -23.82 -0.39
N VAL A 167 1.43 -23.25 -1.49
CA VAL A 167 2.65 -22.43 -1.51
C VAL A 167 2.32 -20.99 -1.86
N TYR A 168 2.91 -20.04 -1.13
CA TYR A 168 3.01 -18.65 -1.53
C TYR A 168 4.46 -18.32 -1.86
N SER A 169 4.71 -17.79 -3.06
CA SER A 169 6.07 -17.51 -3.55
C SER A 169 6.82 -16.46 -2.72
N GLY A 170 6.09 -15.57 -2.04
CA GLY A 170 6.65 -14.28 -1.61
C GLY A 170 6.84 -13.34 -2.80
N GLU A 171 7.36 -12.14 -2.54
CA GLU A 171 7.88 -11.25 -3.58
C GLU A 171 9.34 -11.61 -3.85
N PHE A 172 9.71 -11.77 -5.12
CA PHE A 172 11.02 -12.32 -5.44
C PHE A 172 11.57 -11.83 -6.78
N ILE A 173 12.86 -11.98 -6.92
CA ILE A 173 13.56 -12.05 -8.20
C ILE A 173 14.45 -13.29 -8.21
N GLU A 174 14.87 -13.74 -9.37
CA GLU A 174 15.85 -14.81 -9.51
C GLU A 174 17.23 -14.22 -9.79
N ASP A 175 18.05 -14.18 -8.74
CA ASP A 175 19.43 -13.73 -8.82
C ASP A 175 20.36 -14.85 -8.38
N TYR A 176 21.28 -15.24 -9.26
CA TYR A 176 22.23 -16.35 -9.07
C TYR A 176 23.62 -15.89 -8.66
N ASP A 177 23.88 -14.59 -8.64
CA ASP A 177 25.17 -14.05 -8.28
C ASP A 177 25.46 -14.17 -6.77
N ASP A 178 26.68 -13.88 -6.38
CA ASP A 178 27.08 -13.92 -4.99
C ASP A 178 26.49 -12.75 -4.22
N LEU A 179 25.31 -12.99 -3.63
CA LEU A 179 24.61 -12.07 -2.79
C LEU A 179 24.95 -12.30 -1.32
N HIS A 180 24.77 -11.26 -0.51
CA HIS A 180 24.73 -11.44 0.95
C HIS A 180 23.69 -12.51 1.33
N ASP A 181 24.02 -13.34 2.31
CA ASP A 181 23.15 -14.45 2.74
C ASP A 181 21.72 -14.03 3.06
N SER A 182 21.53 -12.79 3.54
CA SER A 182 20.21 -12.23 3.84
C SER A 182 19.31 -11.99 2.62
N TYR A 183 19.87 -11.97 1.40
CA TYR A 183 19.14 -11.79 0.14
C TYR A 183 19.13 -13.04 -0.74
N ARG A 184 19.96 -14.03 -0.43
CA ARG A 184 20.11 -15.21 -1.29
C ARG A 184 18.87 -16.10 -1.25
N GLY A 185 18.23 -16.30 -2.42
CA GLY A 185 17.10 -17.22 -2.60
C GLY A 185 17.48 -18.71 -2.42
N ASP A 186 16.50 -19.56 -2.15
CA ASP A 186 16.70 -21.01 -1.99
C ASP A 186 15.91 -21.82 -3.02
N PHE A 187 16.42 -21.88 -4.23
CA PHE A 187 15.84 -22.66 -5.32
C PHE A 187 15.86 -24.18 -5.06
N THR A 188 16.77 -24.64 -4.19
CA THR A 188 16.84 -26.06 -3.80
C THR A 188 15.60 -26.48 -3.02
N THR A 189 15.17 -25.66 -2.05
CA THR A 189 13.91 -25.91 -1.32
C THR A 189 12.72 -25.79 -2.25
N CYS A 190 12.68 -24.80 -3.16
CA CYS A 190 11.62 -24.69 -4.17
C CYS A 190 11.48 -25.96 -5.01
N SER A 191 12.59 -26.45 -5.56
CA SER A 191 12.61 -27.69 -6.34
C SER A 191 12.21 -28.92 -5.53
N LYS A 192 12.61 -28.99 -4.26
CA LYS A 192 12.23 -30.08 -3.35
C LYS A 192 10.71 -30.09 -3.10
N LEU A 193 10.12 -28.93 -2.77
CA LEU A 193 8.66 -28.79 -2.59
C LEU A 193 7.91 -29.22 -3.86
N GLY A 194 8.37 -28.78 -5.04
CA GLY A 194 7.79 -29.20 -6.32
C GLY A 194 7.82 -30.72 -6.55
N ASN A 195 8.90 -31.39 -6.14
CA ASN A 195 9.02 -32.84 -6.25
C ASN A 195 8.19 -33.60 -5.18
N GLU A 196 7.98 -33.03 -4.01
CA GLU A 196 7.12 -33.58 -2.96
C GLU A 196 5.62 -33.39 -3.29
N GLY A 197 5.27 -32.42 -4.14
CA GLY A 197 3.93 -32.19 -4.67
C GLY A 197 3.26 -30.91 -4.15
N VAL A 198 3.15 -29.93 -5.04
CA VAL A 198 2.43 -28.67 -4.79
C VAL A 198 1.02 -28.75 -5.34
N LEU A 199 0.01 -28.63 -4.46
CA LEU A 199 -1.38 -28.56 -4.86
C LEU A 199 -1.70 -27.23 -5.51
N VAL A 200 -1.34 -26.13 -4.84
CA VAL A 200 -1.60 -24.76 -5.29
C VAL A 200 -0.34 -23.90 -5.09
N LEU A 201 0.01 -23.13 -6.11
CA LEU A 201 0.98 -22.04 -6.01
C LEU A 201 0.26 -20.70 -6.16
N LEU A 202 0.34 -19.86 -5.13
CA LEU A 202 0.02 -18.44 -5.17
C LEU A 202 1.31 -17.69 -5.50
N GLN A 203 1.35 -17.00 -6.64
CA GLN A 203 2.56 -16.33 -7.13
C GLN A 203 2.28 -14.88 -7.46
N GLU A 204 3.18 -13.96 -7.02
CA GLU A 204 3.07 -12.54 -7.34
C GLU A 204 3.08 -12.29 -8.85
N SER A 205 2.47 -11.17 -9.28
CA SER A 205 2.25 -10.86 -10.70
C SER A 205 2.79 -9.51 -11.15
N LYS A 206 3.28 -8.66 -10.26
CA LYS A 206 3.62 -7.25 -10.53
C LYS A 206 4.59 -7.03 -11.71
N GLY A 207 5.44 -7.99 -12.03
CA GLY A 207 6.40 -7.88 -13.14
C GLY A 207 6.07 -8.73 -14.36
N ALA A 208 4.89 -9.35 -14.45
CA ALA A 208 4.50 -10.26 -15.54
C ALA A 208 4.50 -9.62 -16.94
N GLU A 209 4.39 -8.30 -17.03
CA GLU A 209 4.44 -7.54 -18.28
C GLU A 209 5.86 -7.36 -18.84
N ARG A 210 6.91 -7.63 -18.03
CA ARG A 210 8.30 -7.43 -18.41
C ARG A 210 8.89 -8.70 -19.01
N SER A 211 9.51 -8.59 -20.17
CA SER A 211 10.23 -9.70 -20.82
C SER A 211 11.57 -9.97 -20.14
N GLY A 212 12.09 -11.20 -20.30
CA GLY A 212 13.39 -11.61 -19.78
C GLY A 212 13.42 -11.80 -18.29
N HIS A 213 14.60 -11.63 -17.69
CA HIS A 213 14.89 -11.73 -16.27
C HIS A 213 15.06 -10.35 -15.64
N THR A 214 14.77 -10.25 -14.35
CA THR A 214 15.02 -9.01 -13.59
C THR A 214 16.49 -8.86 -13.25
N ALA A 215 17.13 -9.91 -12.76
CA ALA A 215 18.58 -9.92 -12.51
C ALA A 215 19.36 -10.23 -13.82
N PRO A 216 20.60 -9.70 -13.99
CA PRO A 216 21.32 -8.77 -13.09
C PRO A 216 20.97 -7.29 -13.33
N ASN A 217 20.08 -6.97 -14.26
CA ASN A 217 19.80 -5.60 -14.71
C ASN A 217 19.21 -4.69 -13.61
N HIS A 218 18.70 -5.29 -12.52
CA HIS A 218 18.16 -4.52 -11.38
C HIS A 218 19.24 -3.80 -10.57
N ARG A 219 20.53 -4.10 -10.74
CA ARG A 219 21.62 -3.50 -9.98
C ARG A 219 21.97 -2.11 -10.48
N ILE A 220 22.18 -1.19 -9.53
CA ILE A 220 22.64 0.16 -9.86
C ILE A 220 24.13 0.36 -9.65
N THR A 221 24.82 -0.60 -9.03
CA THR A 221 26.22 -0.50 -8.59
C THR A 221 27.12 0.06 -9.68
N GLU A 222 27.06 -0.46 -10.92
CA GLU A 222 27.90 0.00 -12.03
C GLU A 222 27.59 1.48 -12.39
N LYS A 223 26.31 1.81 -12.55
CA LYS A 223 25.89 3.18 -12.92
C LYS A 223 26.22 4.17 -11.81
N PHE A 224 26.01 3.78 -10.56
CA PHE A 224 26.30 4.63 -9.43
C PHE A 224 27.80 4.82 -9.20
N SER A 225 28.60 3.78 -9.41
CA SER A 225 30.06 3.84 -9.41
C SER A 225 30.58 4.82 -10.46
N GLN A 226 30.05 4.79 -11.69
CA GLN A 226 30.40 5.77 -12.73
C GLN A 226 30.08 7.21 -12.32
N VAL A 227 28.98 7.43 -11.60
CA VAL A 227 28.66 8.76 -11.05
C VAL A 227 29.74 9.18 -10.04
N LEU A 228 30.10 8.30 -9.10
CA LEU A 228 31.09 8.61 -8.06
C LEU A 228 32.49 8.90 -8.65
N GLU A 229 32.90 8.17 -9.71
CA GLU A 229 34.14 8.42 -10.44
C GLU A 229 34.19 9.77 -11.14
N GLN A 230 33.05 10.19 -11.72
CA GLN A 230 32.96 11.44 -12.46
C GLN A 230 32.75 12.67 -11.56
N THR A 231 32.43 12.46 -10.29
CA THR A 231 32.02 13.51 -9.35
C THR A 231 32.85 13.53 -8.08
N ASP A 232 34.18 13.21 -8.15
CA ASP A 232 35.03 13.13 -6.95
C ASP A 232 35.21 14.47 -6.20
N HIS A 233 34.87 15.59 -6.83
CA HIS A 233 34.83 16.93 -6.26
C HIS A 233 33.43 17.58 -6.20
N ASN A 234 32.36 16.77 -6.37
CA ASN A 234 30.97 17.27 -6.32
C ASN A 234 30.20 16.55 -5.22
N ARG A 235 29.28 17.28 -4.58
CA ARG A 235 28.28 16.65 -3.72
C ARG A 235 27.33 15.82 -4.58
N VAL A 236 27.01 14.64 -4.08
CA VAL A 236 26.05 13.74 -4.73
C VAL A 236 24.86 13.55 -3.81
N PHE A 237 23.67 13.89 -4.27
CA PHE A 237 22.43 13.64 -3.58
C PHE A 237 21.74 12.42 -4.16
N VAL A 238 21.40 11.44 -3.33
CA VAL A 238 20.74 10.21 -3.80
C VAL A 238 19.39 10.09 -3.13
N SER A 239 18.31 10.06 -3.94
CA SER A 239 16.99 9.77 -3.41
C SER A 239 16.70 8.27 -3.49
N VAL A 240 16.23 7.68 -2.39
CA VAL A 240 15.90 6.26 -2.31
C VAL A 240 14.71 6.03 -1.38
N TYR A 241 13.82 5.06 -1.71
CA TYR A 241 12.78 4.70 -0.78
C TYR A 241 13.35 3.98 0.45
N THR A 242 12.93 4.37 1.64
CA THR A 242 13.43 3.81 2.91
C THR A 242 13.25 2.29 2.98
N GLN A 243 12.23 1.75 2.31
CA GLN A 243 11.96 0.32 2.27
C GLN A 243 12.81 -0.45 1.24
N SER A 244 13.49 0.24 0.31
CA SER A 244 14.43 -0.37 -0.65
C SER A 244 15.80 -0.63 -0.01
N VAL A 245 15.84 -1.54 0.97
CA VAL A 245 17.04 -1.79 1.79
C VAL A 245 18.20 -2.31 0.95
N TYR A 246 17.92 -3.18 -0.03
CA TYR A 246 18.91 -3.64 -1.00
C TYR A 246 19.58 -2.46 -1.73
N ARG A 247 18.80 -1.52 -2.18
CA ARG A 247 19.28 -0.33 -2.90
C ARG A 247 20.12 0.59 -2.00
N ILE A 248 19.68 0.78 -0.76
CA ILE A 248 20.44 1.53 0.25
C ILE A 248 21.81 0.88 0.48
N GLN A 249 21.85 -0.45 0.55
CA GLN A 249 23.08 -1.20 0.73
C GLN A 249 24.03 -1.05 -0.48
N GLU A 250 23.53 -1.14 -1.73
CA GLU A 250 24.34 -0.91 -2.93
C GLU A 250 24.98 0.49 -2.93
N ILE A 251 24.21 1.52 -2.53
CA ILE A 251 24.70 2.91 -2.42
C ILE A 251 25.82 2.99 -1.37
N ILE A 252 25.61 2.41 -0.19
CA ILE A 252 26.58 2.40 0.91
C ILE A 252 27.87 1.70 0.48
N GLU A 253 27.77 0.51 -0.13
CA GLU A 253 28.92 -0.28 -0.59
C GLU A 253 29.73 0.46 -1.67
N SER A 254 29.03 1.12 -2.60
CA SER A 254 29.70 1.99 -3.59
C SER A 254 30.43 3.15 -2.93
N CYS A 255 29.81 3.81 -1.94
CA CYS A 255 30.47 4.89 -1.20
C CYS A 255 31.71 4.41 -0.43
N ILE A 256 31.66 3.22 0.16
CA ILE A 256 32.83 2.60 0.84
C ILE A 256 33.94 2.30 -0.18
N GLN A 257 33.60 1.73 -1.34
CA GLN A 257 34.54 1.40 -2.40
C GLN A 257 35.32 2.63 -2.92
N TYR A 258 34.63 3.78 -3.01
CA TYR A 258 35.20 5.03 -3.52
C TYR A 258 35.65 6.00 -2.41
N ASP A 259 35.72 5.53 -1.16
CA ASP A 259 36.10 6.33 0.02
C ASP A 259 35.32 7.66 0.13
N ARG A 260 34.01 7.63 -0.21
CA ARG A 260 33.12 8.79 -0.20
C ARG A 260 32.43 8.93 1.16
N PRO A 261 32.58 10.07 1.84
CA PRO A 261 31.84 10.34 3.06
C PRO A 261 30.34 10.39 2.80
N MET A 262 29.54 9.88 3.76
CA MET A 262 28.08 9.76 3.64
C MET A 262 27.36 10.50 4.74
N ILE A 263 26.22 11.13 4.40
CA ILE A 263 25.25 11.65 5.35
C ILE A 263 23.90 10.96 5.10
N PHE A 264 23.36 10.29 6.13
CA PHE A 264 22.01 9.77 6.14
C PHE A 264 21.05 10.84 6.63
N TYR A 265 20.34 11.50 5.71
CA TYR A 265 19.59 12.72 6.02
C TYR A 265 18.41 12.47 6.97
N SER A 266 17.52 11.52 6.67
CA SER A 266 16.33 11.26 7.49
C SER A 266 16.66 10.45 8.75
N LYS A 267 15.90 10.70 9.82
CA LYS A 267 16.03 9.92 11.07
C LYS A 267 15.70 8.44 10.86
N GLU A 268 14.65 8.16 10.07
CA GLU A 268 14.21 6.82 9.74
C GLU A 268 15.31 6.04 9.03
N LEU A 269 16.03 6.68 8.11
CA LEU A 269 17.17 6.06 7.42
C LEU A 269 18.31 5.73 8.38
N ARG A 270 18.66 6.64 9.29
CA ARG A 270 19.69 6.38 10.30
C ARG A 270 19.33 5.20 11.21
N GLU A 271 18.08 5.12 11.65
CA GLU A 271 17.58 4.01 12.45
C GLU A 271 17.61 2.68 11.67
N LEU A 272 17.28 2.70 10.39
CA LEU A 272 17.37 1.54 9.51
C LEU A 272 18.82 1.10 9.37
N VAL A 273 19.72 2.01 8.99
CA VAL A 273 21.15 1.73 8.77
C VAL A 273 21.80 1.16 10.03
N ALA A 274 21.49 1.68 11.21
CA ALA A 274 21.96 1.13 12.50
C ALA A 274 21.53 -0.33 12.71
N ASN A 275 20.42 -0.77 12.11
CA ASN A 275 19.99 -2.17 12.16
C ASN A 275 20.64 -3.07 11.10
N LEU A 276 21.29 -2.50 10.08
CA LEU A 276 21.92 -3.28 9.00
C LEU A 276 23.22 -3.99 9.46
N GLU A 277 23.85 -3.55 10.54
CA GLU A 277 24.99 -4.26 11.15
C GLU A 277 24.63 -5.72 11.49
N ASP A 278 23.40 -6.00 11.90
CA ASP A 278 22.91 -7.36 12.15
C ASP A 278 22.85 -8.24 10.87
N PHE A 279 22.97 -7.62 9.70
CA PHE A 279 22.94 -8.27 8.38
C PHE A 279 24.31 -8.25 7.68
N ASN A 280 25.39 -8.08 8.47
CA ASN A 280 26.78 -8.04 8.00
C ASN A 280 27.12 -6.82 7.09
N VAL A 281 26.36 -5.75 7.16
CA VAL A 281 26.71 -4.48 6.53
C VAL A 281 27.53 -3.66 7.53
N SER A 282 28.86 -3.72 7.40
CA SER A 282 29.78 -2.96 8.24
C SER A 282 30.14 -1.64 7.55
N ILE A 283 29.76 -0.52 8.14
CA ILE A 283 30.07 0.81 7.61
C ILE A 283 31.22 1.42 8.39
N PRO A 284 32.34 1.81 7.74
CA PRO A 284 33.43 2.48 8.41
C PRO A 284 32.97 3.80 9.04
N LYS A 285 33.20 3.95 10.34
CA LYS A 285 32.72 5.12 11.11
C LYS A 285 33.28 6.46 10.60
N ASN A 286 34.47 6.46 10.03
CA ASN A 286 35.08 7.65 9.43
C ASN A 286 34.40 8.12 8.15
N LEU A 287 33.59 7.28 7.50
CA LEU A 287 32.82 7.64 6.31
C LEU A 287 31.41 8.14 6.63
N VAL A 288 30.93 7.98 7.86
CA VAL A 288 29.59 8.45 8.24
C VAL A 288 29.70 9.77 8.97
N LEU A 289 29.15 10.81 8.38
CA LEU A 289 29.08 12.14 8.98
C LEU A 289 27.72 12.36 9.65
N ASP A 290 27.73 13.07 10.79
CA ASP A 290 26.49 13.45 11.46
C ASP A 290 25.76 14.53 10.65
N PRO A 291 24.42 14.47 10.49
CA PRO A 291 23.66 15.49 9.76
C PRO A 291 23.83 16.93 10.25
N SER A 292 24.23 17.14 11.50
CA SER A 292 24.55 18.48 12.00
C SER A 292 25.73 19.14 11.28
N TYR A 293 26.60 18.36 10.64
CA TYR A 293 27.74 18.85 9.85
C TYR A 293 27.42 19.08 8.36
N ILE A 294 26.16 19.06 7.96
CA ILE A 294 25.75 19.22 6.55
C ILE A 294 26.35 20.49 5.90
N LYS A 295 26.37 21.63 6.63
CA LYS A 295 26.89 22.91 6.12
C LYS A 295 28.40 22.93 6.00
N GLU A 296 29.09 22.06 6.72
CA GLU A 296 30.56 21.95 6.78
C GLU A 296 31.05 20.68 6.07
N ALA A 297 30.13 19.96 5.42
CA ALA A 297 30.43 18.68 4.74
C ALA A 297 31.43 18.94 3.59
N PRO A 298 32.35 17.98 3.33
CA PRO A 298 33.29 18.10 2.22
C PRO A 298 32.56 18.11 0.88
N ASP A 299 33.15 18.74 -0.13
CA ASP A 299 32.56 18.89 -1.47
C ASP A 299 32.28 17.55 -2.17
N ASN A 300 32.88 16.45 -1.71
CA ASN A 300 32.66 15.11 -2.26
C ASN A 300 31.72 14.23 -1.44
N VAL A 301 30.91 14.82 -0.54
CA VAL A 301 29.97 14.06 0.30
C VAL A 301 28.83 13.47 -0.53
N VAL A 302 28.39 12.26 -0.15
CA VAL A 302 27.16 11.65 -0.66
C VAL A 302 26.03 11.81 0.37
N MET A 303 25.00 12.57 0.03
CA MET A 303 23.82 12.75 0.87
C MET A 303 22.71 11.80 0.46
N ILE A 304 22.37 10.86 1.32
CA ILE A 304 21.33 9.88 1.06
C ILE A 304 20.02 10.38 1.69
N ILE A 305 19.07 10.73 0.83
CA ILE A 305 17.75 11.25 1.20
C ILE A 305 16.75 10.13 1.01
N SER A 306 16.05 9.75 2.07
CA SER A 306 15.06 8.70 2.02
C SER A 306 13.69 9.17 2.47
N GLY A 307 12.68 8.48 2.02
CA GLY A 307 11.27 8.71 2.34
C GLY A 307 10.39 7.66 1.69
N GLN A 308 9.10 7.92 1.61
CA GLN A 308 8.14 7.03 0.96
C GLN A 308 7.25 7.81 0.00
N GLY A 309 6.99 7.26 -1.19
CA GLY A 309 6.07 7.81 -2.17
C GLY A 309 6.21 9.32 -2.37
N LYS A 310 5.11 10.05 -2.23
CA LYS A 310 5.06 11.50 -2.40
C LYS A 310 5.97 12.27 -1.44
N SER A 311 6.19 11.77 -0.22
CA SER A 311 6.96 12.51 0.79
C SER A 311 8.43 12.65 0.43
N LEU A 312 9.04 11.63 -0.20
CA LEU A 312 10.41 11.68 -0.67
C LEU A 312 10.61 12.82 -1.69
N PHE A 313 9.77 12.86 -2.72
CA PHE A 313 9.87 13.86 -3.78
C PHE A 313 9.51 15.26 -3.30
N LYS A 314 8.58 15.39 -2.34
CA LYS A 314 8.34 16.68 -1.65
C LYS A 314 9.56 17.16 -0.87
N THR A 315 10.24 16.27 -0.14
CA THR A 315 11.48 16.64 0.56
C THR A 315 12.53 17.16 -0.42
N MET A 316 12.72 16.49 -1.55
CA MET A 316 13.65 16.94 -2.60
C MET A 316 13.22 18.28 -3.20
N SER A 317 11.92 18.49 -3.46
CA SER A 317 11.38 19.77 -3.94
C SER A 317 11.58 20.90 -2.93
N ASN A 318 11.36 20.65 -1.63
CA ASN A 318 11.58 21.64 -0.57
C ASN A 318 13.06 22.05 -0.48
N ILE A 319 14.00 21.12 -0.69
CA ILE A 319 15.44 21.42 -0.75
C ILE A 319 15.72 22.31 -1.97
N ALA A 320 15.17 21.99 -3.15
CA ALA A 320 15.34 22.77 -4.37
C ALA A 320 14.76 24.19 -4.23
N ASN A 321 13.64 24.34 -3.53
CA ASN A 321 13.00 25.64 -3.32
C ASN A 321 13.57 26.43 -2.12
N ASN A 322 14.67 25.97 -1.52
CA ASN A 322 15.28 26.61 -0.34
C ASN A 322 14.34 26.71 0.88
N GLU A 323 13.40 25.76 1.00
CA GLU A 323 12.45 25.67 2.11
C GLU A 323 13.03 24.90 3.32
N VAL A 324 14.26 24.39 3.19
CA VAL A 324 14.99 23.65 4.23
C VAL A 324 16.22 24.46 4.63
N GLU A 325 16.37 24.76 5.92
CA GLU A 325 17.43 25.65 6.41
C GLU A 325 18.85 25.09 6.26
N ASP A 326 19.01 23.77 6.24
CA ASP A 326 20.31 23.12 6.37
C ASP A 326 20.91 22.66 5.04
N ILE A 327 20.11 22.51 3.99
CA ILE A 327 20.51 21.99 2.67
C ILE A 327 19.95 22.87 1.56
N VAL A 328 20.81 23.16 0.57
CA VAL A 328 20.44 23.85 -0.67
C VAL A 328 21.13 23.14 -1.82
N PHE A 329 20.44 22.93 -2.94
CA PHE A 329 21.07 22.47 -4.17
C PHE A 329 21.83 23.62 -4.85
N THR A 330 22.92 23.27 -5.51
CA THR A 330 23.76 24.21 -6.29
C THR A 330 24.04 23.61 -7.67
N GLN A 331 24.47 24.44 -8.60
CA GLN A 331 24.84 24.04 -9.96
C GLN A 331 25.95 22.96 -10.04
N ASN A 332 26.72 22.79 -8.97
CA ASN A 332 27.79 21.79 -8.91
C ASN A 332 27.32 20.45 -8.33
N ASP A 333 26.07 20.36 -7.90
CA ASP A 333 25.54 19.14 -7.30
C ASP A 333 25.03 18.15 -8.36
N VAL A 334 25.21 16.88 -8.05
CA VAL A 334 24.67 15.79 -8.87
C VAL A 334 23.57 15.08 -8.08
N ILE A 335 22.36 15.09 -8.64
CA ILE A 335 21.17 14.50 -8.02
C ILE A 335 20.82 13.19 -8.71
N VAL A 336 20.94 12.07 -7.99
CA VAL A 336 20.63 10.73 -8.49
C VAL A 336 19.29 10.28 -7.93
N ILE A 337 18.34 10.02 -8.82
CA ILE A 337 17.04 9.47 -8.45
C ILE A 337 17.10 7.95 -8.54
N ALA A 338 17.34 7.30 -7.40
CA ALA A 338 17.37 5.85 -7.24
C ALA A 338 16.07 5.28 -6.62
N SER A 339 15.00 6.06 -6.69
CA SER A 339 13.64 5.70 -6.27
C SER A 339 12.74 5.62 -7.50
N PRO A 340 12.02 4.49 -7.74
CA PRO A 340 11.12 4.39 -8.89
C PRO A 340 9.94 5.35 -8.76
N VAL A 341 9.52 5.92 -9.88
CA VAL A 341 8.26 6.67 -9.97
C VAL A 341 7.11 5.66 -9.97
N ILE A 342 6.46 5.52 -8.83
CA ILE A 342 5.30 4.63 -8.65
C ILE A 342 3.99 5.35 -9.02
N PRO A 343 2.90 4.62 -9.30
CA PRO A 343 1.60 5.23 -9.58
C PRO A 343 1.16 6.24 -8.49
N GLY A 344 0.63 7.38 -8.92
CA GLY A 344 0.14 8.44 -8.05
C GLY A 344 1.21 9.44 -7.55
N VAL A 345 2.49 9.27 -7.90
CA VAL A 345 3.55 10.24 -7.54
C VAL A 345 4.09 11.02 -8.74
N GLU A 346 3.65 10.74 -9.95
CA GLU A 346 4.20 11.26 -11.21
C GLU A 346 4.20 12.79 -11.26
N LYS A 347 3.11 13.41 -10.81
CA LYS A 347 2.96 14.88 -10.80
C LYS A 347 3.94 15.54 -9.81
N VAL A 348 4.06 14.98 -8.61
CA VAL A 348 4.98 15.49 -7.59
C VAL A 348 6.43 15.29 -8.05
N PHE A 349 6.73 14.14 -8.65
CA PHE A 349 8.04 13.87 -9.24
C PHE A 349 8.40 14.88 -10.34
N LYS A 350 7.49 15.14 -11.29
CA LYS A 350 7.72 16.14 -12.35
C LYS A 350 7.87 17.56 -11.82
N SER A 351 7.14 17.91 -10.76
CA SER A 351 7.35 19.21 -10.08
C SER A 351 8.75 19.30 -9.48
N MET A 352 9.18 18.28 -8.76
CA MET A 352 10.50 18.17 -8.17
C MET A 352 11.62 18.28 -9.23
N GLU A 353 11.51 17.56 -10.35
CA GLU A 353 12.48 17.68 -11.46
C GLU A 353 12.60 19.15 -11.93
N ASN A 354 11.46 19.82 -12.15
CA ASN A 354 11.45 21.22 -12.58
C ASN A 354 12.10 22.14 -11.52
N ASP A 355 11.85 21.89 -10.24
CA ASP A 355 12.43 22.69 -9.17
C ASP A 355 13.96 22.51 -9.11
N ILE A 356 14.48 21.30 -9.28
CA ILE A 356 15.92 21.02 -9.34
C ILE A 356 16.58 21.68 -10.58
N TYR A 357 15.93 21.62 -11.74
CA TYR A 357 16.48 22.29 -12.95
C TYR A 357 16.55 23.80 -12.84
N LYS A 358 15.69 24.44 -12.02
CA LYS A 358 15.79 25.90 -11.74
C LYS A 358 17.05 26.27 -10.99
N GLU A 359 17.57 25.36 -10.18
CA GLU A 359 18.83 25.51 -9.43
C GLU A 359 20.05 25.07 -10.26
N GLU A 360 19.87 24.81 -11.56
CA GLU A 360 20.92 24.39 -12.51
C GLU A 360 21.67 23.10 -12.10
N GLY A 361 21.11 22.29 -11.19
CA GLY A 361 21.67 21.02 -10.75
C GLY A 361 21.64 19.95 -11.84
N THR A 362 22.62 19.05 -11.84
CA THR A 362 22.64 17.90 -12.75
C THR A 362 21.78 16.78 -12.17
N ILE A 363 20.74 16.35 -12.89
CA ILE A 363 19.85 15.27 -12.45
C ILE A 363 20.04 14.00 -13.29
N LEU A 364 20.20 12.87 -12.62
CA LEU A 364 20.24 11.53 -13.21
C LEU A 364 19.08 10.68 -12.67
N VAL A 365 18.11 10.40 -13.51
CA VAL A 365 16.97 9.53 -13.15
C VAL A 365 17.27 8.10 -13.62
N LEU A 366 17.31 7.15 -12.69
CA LEU A 366 17.49 5.74 -13.03
C LEU A 366 16.17 5.15 -13.55
N ASP A 367 16.29 4.26 -14.54
CA ASP A 367 15.13 3.64 -15.19
C ASP A 367 14.31 2.80 -14.19
N ARG A 368 12.98 2.92 -14.24
CA ARG A 368 12.06 2.19 -13.36
C ARG A 368 12.25 0.67 -13.45
N ASN A 369 12.54 0.14 -14.64
CA ASN A 369 12.75 -1.29 -14.81
C ASN A 369 14.04 -1.78 -14.14
N VAL A 370 15.08 -0.94 -14.11
CA VAL A 370 16.32 -1.20 -13.36
C VAL A 370 16.06 -1.18 -11.85
N LEU A 371 15.18 -0.30 -11.38
CA LEU A 371 14.89 -0.16 -9.96
C LEU A 371 13.92 -1.22 -9.41
N SER A 372 13.27 -1.99 -10.28
CA SER A 372 12.28 -2.99 -9.86
C SER A 372 12.94 -4.25 -9.28
N MET A 373 12.39 -4.73 -8.17
CA MET A 373 12.76 -5.97 -7.50
C MET A 373 11.62 -7.01 -7.53
N HIS A 374 10.75 -6.94 -8.55
CA HIS A 374 9.70 -7.92 -8.82
C HIS A 374 10.10 -8.82 -10.00
N PRO A 375 9.58 -10.07 -10.08
CA PRO A 375 9.96 -11.03 -11.12
C PRO A 375 9.50 -10.58 -12.50
N SER A 376 10.35 -10.72 -13.49
CA SER A 376 9.99 -10.63 -14.91
C SER A 376 9.49 -11.99 -15.42
N LYS A 377 9.06 -12.04 -16.69
CA LYS A 377 8.43 -13.21 -17.30
C LYS A 377 9.22 -14.51 -17.10
N GLU A 378 10.54 -14.49 -17.30
CA GLU A 378 11.36 -15.71 -17.19
C GLU A 378 11.58 -16.12 -15.72
N ASP A 379 11.61 -15.16 -14.78
CA ASP A 379 11.66 -15.45 -13.34
C ASP A 379 10.37 -16.15 -12.88
N LEU A 380 9.20 -15.67 -13.37
CA LEU A 380 7.89 -16.31 -13.10
C LEU A 380 7.82 -17.73 -13.65
N LYS A 381 8.32 -17.95 -14.87
CA LYS A 381 8.42 -19.29 -15.48
C LYS A 381 9.31 -20.23 -14.67
N MET A 382 10.44 -19.74 -14.17
CA MET A 382 11.36 -20.56 -13.39
C MET A 382 10.72 -21.03 -12.08
N MET A 383 10.04 -20.14 -11.36
CA MET A 383 9.31 -20.52 -10.14
C MET A 383 8.24 -21.57 -10.44
N LEU A 384 7.45 -21.39 -11.51
CA LEU A 384 6.49 -22.40 -11.97
C LEU A 384 7.17 -23.72 -12.33
N PHE A 385 8.31 -23.70 -12.99
CA PHE A 385 9.08 -24.90 -13.35
C PHE A 385 9.61 -25.64 -12.13
N LEU A 386 10.08 -24.92 -11.12
CA LEU A 386 10.61 -25.51 -9.89
C LEU A 386 9.48 -26.11 -9.03
N MET A 387 8.37 -25.37 -8.86
CA MET A 387 7.26 -25.75 -7.97
C MET A 387 6.29 -26.74 -8.58
N LYS A 388 6.15 -26.79 -9.90
CA LYS A 388 5.26 -27.72 -10.66
C LYS A 388 3.86 -27.85 -10.04
N PRO A 389 3.15 -26.75 -9.75
CA PRO A 389 1.89 -26.81 -9.04
C PRO A 389 0.82 -27.51 -9.87
N LYS A 390 -0.10 -28.19 -9.19
CA LYS A 390 -1.28 -28.77 -9.84
C LYS A 390 -2.28 -27.68 -10.26
N TYR A 391 -2.43 -26.66 -9.43
CA TYR A 391 -3.22 -25.46 -9.69
C TYR A 391 -2.39 -24.21 -9.46
N TYR A 392 -2.65 -23.18 -10.22
CA TYR A 392 -1.94 -21.92 -10.22
C TYR A 392 -2.88 -20.75 -9.98
N ILE A 393 -2.54 -19.89 -9.02
CA ILE A 393 -3.30 -18.70 -8.67
C ILE A 393 -2.34 -17.49 -8.74
N PRO A 394 -2.39 -16.70 -9.82
CA PRO A 394 -1.73 -15.38 -9.84
C PRO A 394 -2.31 -14.47 -8.76
N VAL A 395 -1.44 -13.84 -7.97
CA VAL A 395 -1.84 -12.89 -6.91
C VAL A 395 -0.98 -11.63 -6.99
N LYS A 396 -1.37 -10.59 -6.27
CA LYS A 396 -0.68 -9.30 -6.15
C LYS A 396 -0.55 -8.54 -7.47
N GLY A 397 -1.34 -7.51 -7.60
CA GLY A 397 -1.31 -6.56 -8.69
C GLY A 397 -2.66 -6.33 -9.35
N GLU A 398 -2.68 -5.37 -10.25
CA GLU A 398 -3.86 -5.05 -11.06
C GLU A 398 -4.24 -6.23 -11.97
N TYR A 399 -5.48 -6.27 -12.44
CA TYR A 399 -6.00 -7.36 -13.27
C TYR A 399 -5.11 -7.68 -14.48
N ARG A 400 -4.55 -6.67 -15.14
CA ARG A 400 -3.62 -6.86 -16.25
C ARG A 400 -2.38 -7.70 -15.88
N HIS A 401 -1.85 -7.52 -14.68
CA HIS A 401 -0.70 -8.30 -14.20
C HIS A 401 -1.10 -9.75 -13.93
N LEU A 402 -2.26 -9.96 -13.28
CA LEU A 402 -2.81 -11.30 -13.01
C LEU A 402 -3.08 -12.04 -14.31
N TYR A 403 -3.69 -11.36 -15.27
CA TYR A 403 -3.98 -11.92 -16.59
C TYR A 403 -2.70 -12.30 -17.34
N MET A 404 -1.72 -11.40 -17.43
CA MET A 404 -0.44 -11.69 -18.10
C MET A 404 0.32 -12.83 -17.44
N ASN A 405 0.26 -12.92 -16.11
CA ASN A 405 0.86 -14.03 -15.39
C ASN A 405 0.12 -15.37 -15.66
N SER A 406 -1.19 -15.35 -15.87
CA SER A 406 -1.94 -16.53 -16.30
C SER A 406 -1.54 -16.97 -17.72
N GLU A 407 -1.31 -16.04 -18.65
CA GLU A 407 -0.83 -16.34 -20.01
C GLU A 407 0.57 -17.01 -19.99
N ILE A 408 1.46 -16.56 -19.07
CA ILE A 408 2.76 -17.21 -18.86
C ILE A 408 2.58 -18.69 -18.48
N ALA A 409 1.64 -19.02 -17.61
CA ALA A 409 1.37 -20.40 -17.24
C ALA A 409 0.80 -21.21 -18.42
N LEU A 410 -0.08 -20.61 -19.25
CA LEU A 410 -0.56 -21.24 -20.49
C LEU A 410 0.57 -21.53 -21.47
N GLU A 411 1.50 -20.58 -21.67
CA GLU A 411 2.70 -20.79 -22.50
C GLU A 411 3.57 -21.94 -22.01
N MET A 412 3.62 -22.20 -20.69
CA MET A 412 4.31 -23.35 -20.09
C MET A 412 3.54 -24.67 -20.20
N GLY A 413 2.35 -24.68 -20.80
CA GLY A 413 1.56 -25.87 -21.05
C GLY A 413 0.55 -26.21 -19.95
N TYR A 414 0.32 -25.34 -18.99
CA TYR A 414 -0.80 -25.48 -18.05
C TYR A 414 -2.13 -25.34 -18.79
N LYS A 415 -3.12 -26.13 -18.36
CA LYS A 415 -4.47 -26.06 -18.96
C LYS A 415 -5.25 -24.92 -18.31
N PRO A 416 -6.20 -24.28 -19.02
CA PRO A 416 -7.07 -23.26 -18.42
C PRO A 416 -7.77 -23.71 -17.12
N SER A 417 -8.11 -24.99 -17.00
CA SER A 417 -8.71 -25.55 -15.77
C SER A 417 -7.77 -25.68 -14.56
N GLN A 418 -6.50 -25.44 -14.75
CA GLN A 418 -5.47 -25.47 -13.71
C GLN A 418 -5.10 -24.05 -13.24
N ILE A 419 -5.50 -23.02 -13.98
CA ILE A 419 -5.22 -21.63 -13.69
C ILE A 419 -6.49 -20.99 -13.15
N ILE A 420 -6.41 -20.35 -11.99
CA ILE A 420 -7.54 -19.79 -11.28
C ILE A 420 -7.27 -18.30 -11.08
N LEU A 421 -7.96 -17.44 -11.82
CA LEU A 421 -7.98 -16.02 -11.57
C LEU A 421 -9.10 -15.74 -10.55
N LEU A 422 -8.74 -15.18 -9.41
CA LEU A 422 -9.67 -14.85 -8.34
C LEU A 422 -9.92 -13.35 -8.31
N ASP A 423 -11.11 -12.97 -7.88
CA ASP A 423 -11.43 -11.64 -7.36
C ASP A 423 -11.33 -11.63 -5.83
N ASN A 424 -11.16 -10.44 -5.22
CA ASN A 424 -11.23 -10.31 -3.76
C ASN A 424 -12.59 -10.81 -3.25
N GLY A 425 -12.59 -11.68 -2.24
CA GLY A 425 -13.81 -12.33 -1.71
C GLY A 425 -14.25 -13.60 -2.43
N GLN A 426 -13.69 -13.91 -3.59
CA GLN A 426 -13.90 -15.18 -4.27
C GLN A 426 -13.13 -16.32 -3.58
N VAL A 427 -13.79 -17.45 -3.33
CA VAL A 427 -13.23 -18.59 -2.60
C VAL A 427 -13.03 -19.79 -3.52
N ALA A 428 -11.78 -20.21 -3.69
CA ALA A 428 -11.44 -21.48 -4.35
C ALA A 428 -11.37 -22.60 -3.30
N THR A 429 -12.22 -23.62 -3.45
CA THR A 429 -12.30 -24.75 -2.52
C THR A 429 -11.74 -26.02 -3.15
N PHE A 430 -10.84 -26.69 -2.42
CA PHE A 430 -10.19 -27.93 -2.86
C PHE A 430 -10.52 -29.09 -1.91
N GLU A 431 -10.86 -30.24 -2.48
CA GLU A 431 -11.05 -31.52 -1.79
C GLU A 431 -10.53 -32.64 -2.67
N ASN A 432 -9.85 -33.61 -2.07
CA ASN A 432 -9.30 -34.76 -2.79
C ASN A 432 -8.42 -34.33 -3.99
N GLN A 433 -7.59 -33.32 -3.77
CA GLN A 433 -6.71 -32.71 -4.78
C GLN A 433 -7.43 -32.15 -6.01
N LYS A 434 -8.69 -31.79 -5.91
CA LYS A 434 -9.48 -31.22 -7.03
C LYS A 434 -10.14 -29.93 -6.60
N LEU A 435 -10.14 -28.95 -7.49
CA LEU A 435 -10.97 -27.76 -7.36
C LEU A 435 -12.45 -28.19 -7.39
N ARG A 436 -13.21 -27.84 -6.36
CA ARG A 436 -14.64 -28.16 -6.22
C ARG A 436 -15.53 -27.00 -6.59
N SER A 437 -15.16 -25.83 -6.11
CA SER A 437 -15.89 -24.59 -6.39
C SER A 437 -14.94 -23.42 -6.45
N CYS A 438 -15.35 -22.40 -7.19
CA CYS A 438 -14.76 -21.08 -7.18
C CYS A 438 -15.95 -20.10 -7.27
N SER A 439 -16.32 -19.48 -6.16
CA SER A 439 -17.53 -18.65 -6.06
C SER A 439 -17.30 -17.44 -5.17
N MET A 440 -18.02 -16.34 -5.44
CA MET A 440 -18.07 -15.21 -4.54
C MET A 440 -18.78 -15.63 -3.25
N GLU A 441 -18.07 -15.61 -2.13
CA GLU A 441 -18.60 -16.01 -0.82
C GLU A 441 -18.50 -14.88 0.21
N LEU A 442 -17.62 -13.90 -0.01
CA LEU A 442 -17.40 -12.79 0.90
C LEU A 442 -17.71 -11.47 0.19
N GLU A 443 -18.62 -10.70 0.74
CA GLU A 443 -18.85 -9.31 0.33
C GLU A 443 -17.87 -8.43 1.14
N LEU A 444 -16.91 -7.82 0.44
CA LEU A 444 -15.82 -7.06 1.04
C LEU A 444 -15.99 -5.57 0.76
N HIS A 445 -15.68 -4.74 1.75
CA HIS A 445 -15.69 -3.31 1.65
C HIS A 445 -14.31 -2.74 1.95
N ASP A 446 -13.94 -1.66 1.26
CA ASP A 446 -12.72 -0.93 1.56
C ASP A 446 -12.87 -0.13 2.85
N VAL A 447 -11.96 -0.33 3.81
CA VAL A 447 -11.91 0.44 5.05
C VAL A 447 -10.89 1.55 4.90
N MET A 448 -11.38 2.78 4.89
CA MET A 448 -10.58 3.98 4.69
C MET A 448 -10.06 4.50 6.01
N ILE A 449 -8.79 4.89 6.05
CA ILE A 449 -8.11 5.40 7.24
C ILE A 449 -7.79 6.88 7.05
N ASP A 450 -8.28 7.70 7.99
CA ASP A 450 -8.01 9.14 8.09
C ASP A 450 -7.56 9.44 9.52
N GLY A 451 -6.27 9.76 9.69
CA GLY A 451 -5.70 10.02 11.00
C GLY A 451 -5.67 8.80 11.93
N LYS A 452 -6.14 8.96 13.17
CA LYS A 452 -6.09 7.90 14.19
C LYS A 452 -7.33 7.00 14.27
N GLU A 453 -8.38 7.36 13.56
CA GLU A 453 -9.67 6.67 13.67
C GLU A 453 -9.93 5.82 12.43
N ASN A 454 -10.36 4.58 12.66
CA ASN A 454 -10.93 3.76 11.60
C ASN A 454 -12.30 4.35 11.29
N TRP A 455 -12.43 5.02 10.18
CA TRP A 455 -13.73 5.45 9.72
C TRP A 455 -14.28 4.39 8.77
N ASP A 456 -15.33 3.72 9.21
CA ASP A 456 -16.30 3.18 8.28
C ASP A 456 -16.95 4.38 7.59
N MET A 457 -16.23 4.95 6.63
CA MET A 457 -16.70 6.09 5.86
C MET A 457 -17.67 5.61 4.79
N ALA A 458 -18.70 4.86 5.20
CA ALA A 458 -19.80 4.48 4.35
C ALA A 458 -20.42 5.73 3.72
N GLY A 459 -19.92 6.09 2.57
CA GLY A 459 -20.59 6.88 1.56
C GLY A 459 -20.88 8.35 1.84
N VAL A 460 -21.28 8.76 3.03
CA VAL A 460 -21.81 10.12 3.27
C VAL A 460 -20.70 11.15 3.40
N VAL A 461 -19.71 10.89 4.24
CA VAL A 461 -18.60 11.85 4.50
C VAL A 461 -17.69 11.99 3.29
N LEU A 462 -17.41 10.90 2.58
CA LEU A 462 -16.64 10.96 1.33
C LEU A 462 -17.38 11.73 0.24
N LYS A 463 -18.67 11.45 0.08
CA LYS A 463 -19.53 12.18 -0.86
C LYS A 463 -19.59 13.68 -0.54
N ASP A 464 -19.66 14.02 0.74
CA ASP A 464 -19.61 15.41 1.18
C ASP A 464 -18.27 16.06 0.86
N ARG A 465 -17.14 15.36 1.13
CA ARG A 465 -15.79 15.84 0.77
C ARG A 465 -15.60 15.97 -0.74
N GLU A 466 -16.12 15.03 -1.51
CA GLU A 466 -16.09 15.08 -2.98
C GLU A 466 -16.85 16.31 -3.49
N ILE A 467 -18.08 16.53 -3.01
CA ILE A 467 -18.89 17.71 -3.39
C ILE A 467 -18.16 19.00 -2.99
N LEU A 468 -17.61 19.07 -1.77
CA LEU A 468 -16.86 20.24 -1.31
C LEU A 468 -15.62 20.52 -2.16
N SER A 469 -14.92 19.48 -2.63
CA SER A 469 -13.72 19.62 -3.44
C SER A 469 -13.98 19.99 -4.90
N THR A 470 -15.11 19.55 -5.47
CA THR A 470 -15.44 19.73 -6.91
C THR A 470 -16.40 20.88 -7.15
N ASP A 471 -17.47 20.96 -6.36
CA ASP A 471 -18.60 21.87 -6.60
C ASP A 471 -18.71 22.99 -5.55
N GLY A 472 -18.04 22.85 -4.41
CA GLY A 472 -18.00 23.85 -3.36
C GLY A 472 -19.22 23.82 -2.42
N VAL A 473 -19.38 24.90 -1.62
CA VAL A 473 -20.44 25.03 -0.62
C VAL A 473 -21.13 26.37 -0.72
N MET A 474 -22.46 26.37 -0.46
CA MET A 474 -23.27 27.57 -0.28
C MET A 474 -23.99 27.49 1.07
N ILE A 475 -23.75 28.47 1.92
CA ILE A 475 -24.37 28.61 3.24
C ILE A 475 -25.39 29.77 3.16
N LEU A 476 -26.60 29.52 3.65
CA LEU A 476 -27.67 30.49 3.65
C LEU A 476 -28.20 30.63 5.09
N ALA A 477 -28.18 31.83 5.62
CA ALA A 477 -28.67 32.11 6.97
C ALA A 477 -29.82 33.12 6.93
N ILE A 478 -30.89 32.83 7.69
CA ILE A 478 -32.05 33.72 7.82
C ILE A 478 -32.62 33.63 9.23
N GLY A 479 -33.02 34.78 9.76
CA GLY A 479 -33.64 34.91 11.08
C GLY A 479 -35.15 35.09 10.99
N LEU A 480 -35.92 34.28 11.72
CA LEU A 480 -37.36 34.34 11.83
C LEU A 480 -37.77 34.65 13.27
N ASP A 481 -38.88 35.40 13.43
CA ASP A 481 -39.56 35.51 14.72
C ASP A 481 -40.16 34.16 15.12
N ALA A 482 -39.80 33.68 16.31
CA ALA A 482 -40.17 32.33 16.75
C ALA A 482 -41.69 32.09 16.84
N LYS A 483 -42.48 33.13 17.08
CA LYS A 483 -43.95 33.04 17.22
C LYS A 483 -44.67 33.25 15.90
N THR A 484 -44.33 34.32 15.19
CA THR A 484 -45.03 34.72 13.96
C THR A 484 -44.44 34.12 12.69
N LYS A 485 -43.24 33.54 12.78
CA LYS A 485 -42.44 33.01 11.65
C LYS A 485 -42.15 34.06 10.56
N LYS A 486 -42.28 35.36 10.89
CA LYS A 486 -41.89 36.44 9.98
C LYS A 486 -40.39 36.58 9.92
N ILE A 487 -39.87 36.91 8.75
CA ILE A 487 -38.43 37.19 8.52
C ILE A 487 -38.11 38.50 9.27
N ILE A 488 -37.07 38.46 10.12
CA ILE A 488 -36.61 39.62 10.90
C ILE A 488 -35.17 40.01 10.53
N ASN A 489 -34.39 39.11 9.96
CA ASN A 489 -33.00 39.38 9.55
C ASN A 489 -32.56 38.41 8.44
N GLY A 490 -31.71 38.91 7.53
CA GLY A 490 -31.18 38.13 6.40
C GLY A 490 -31.97 38.35 5.11
N PRO A 491 -31.78 37.55 4.06
CA PRO A 491 -30.84 36.41 4.00
C PRO A 491 -29.35 36.82 3.93
N ASP A 492 -28.50 36.11 4.65
CA ASP A 492 -27.05 36.18 4.48
C ASP A 492 -26.60 34.94 3.70
N ILE A 493 -25.87 35.15 2.60
CA ILE A 493 -25.47 34.08 1.67
C ILE A 493 -23.99 34.12 1.47
N GLN A 494 -23.32 33.00 1.80
CA GLN A 494 -21.88 32.83 1.63
C GLN A 494 -21.59 31.63 0.76
N THR A 495 -20.59 31.78 -0.13
CA THR A 495 -20.12 30.68 -0.99
C THR A 495 -18.63 30.50 -0.90
N ARG A 496 -18.18 29.25 -1.04
CA ARG A 496 -16.77 28.89 -1.18
C ARG A 496 -16.63 27.80 -2.24
N GLY A 497 -15.68 28.00 -3.16
CA GLY A 497 -15.36 27.03 -4.21
C GLY A 497 -16.40 26.86 -5.32
N LEU A 498 -17.52 27.64 -5.30
CA LEU A 498 -18.62 27.49 -6.26
C LEU A 498 -18.45 28.40 -7.49
N ILE A 499 -18.28 29.70 -7.31
CA ILE A 499 -18.25 30.72 -8.37
C ILE A 499 -17.30 31.85 -7.99
N TYR A 500 -16.72 32.54 -9.00
CA TYR A 500 -15.95 33.75 -8.78
C TYR A 500 -16.88 34.90 -8.34
N VAL A 501 -16.63 35.48 -7.17
CA VAL A 501 -17.56 36.36 -6.43
C VAL A 501 -18.03 37.57 -7.23
N LYS A 502 -17.24 38.09 -8.19
CA LYS A 502 -17.58 39.28 -9.00
C LYS A 502 -18.70 39.06 -10.04
N ASP A 503 -18.92 37.79 -10.43
CA ASP A 503 -19.92 37.45 -11.46
C ASP A 503 -21.19 36.81 -10.87
N ALA A 504 -21.30 36.76 -9.55
CA ALA A 504 -22.30 35.96 -8.84
C ALA A 504 -23.43 36.76 -8.17
N GLU A 505 -23.47 38.11 -8.25
CA GLU A 505 -24.48 38.90 -7.58
C GLU A 505 -25.92 38.52 -7.96
N TYR A 506 -26.17 38.19 -9.23
CA TYR A 506 -27.50 37.77 -9.67
C TYR A 506 -27.89 36.41 -9.07
N ILE A 507 -26.92 35.45 -8.95
CA ILE A 507 -27.17 34.13 -8.37
C ILE A 507 -27.52 34.26 -6.88
N THR A 508 -26.77 35.07 -6.13
CA THR A 508 -27.04 35.28 -4.70
C THR A 508 -28.35 35.98 -4.47
N THR A 509 -28.73 36.94 -5.34
CA THR A 509 -30.04 37.62 -5.31
C THR A 509 -31.18 36.63 -5.56
N ASP A 510 -31.08 35.83 -6.62
CA ASP A 510 -32.12 34.84 -6.95
C ASP A 510 -32.25 33.75 -5.88
N VAL A 511 -31.12 33.27 -5.34
CA VAL A 511 -31.10 32.28 -4.26
C VAL A 511 -31.71 32.86 -2.98
N GLY A 512 -31.42 34.12 -2.65
CA GLY A 512 -32.07 34.82 -1.52
C GLY A 512 -33.59 34.87 -1.68
N LYS A 513 -34.07 35.21 -2.89
CA LYS A 513 -35.48 35.21 -3.19
C LYS A 513 -36.14 33.83 -3.09
N ILE A 514 -35.49 32.77 -3.62
CA ILE A 514 -35.98 31.40 -3.48
C ILE A 514 -36.11 31.00 -2.00
N LEU A 515 -35.13 31.38 -1.16
CA LEU A 515 -35.13 31.13 0.27
C LEU A 515 -36.33 31.81 0.96
N GLU A 516 -36.52 33.13 0.71
CA GLU A 516 -37.60 33.91 1.30
C GLU A 516 -38.98 33.41 0.85
N ASP A 517 -39.17 33.23 -0.47
CA ASP A 517 -40.43 32.76 -1.05
C ASP A 517 -40.83 31.39 -0.49
N THR A 518 -39.88 30.46 -0.36
CA THR A 518 -40.13 29.10 0.18
C THR A 518 -40.60 29.16 1.64
N ILE A 519 -39.99 30.02 2.46
CA ILE A 519 -40.40 30.19 3.86
C ILE A 519 -41.78 30.81 3.93
N GLN A 520 -42.04 31.88 3.15
CA GLN A 520 -43.32 32.57 3.14
C GLN A 520 -44.47 31.65 2.67
N GLU A 521 -44.23 30.83 1.63
CA GLU A 521 -45.19 29.82 1.16
C GLU A 521 -45.53 28.81 2.26
N ALA A 522 -44.49 28.26 2.94
CA ALA A 522 -44.67 27.28 4.01
C ALA A 522 -45.47 27.87 5.19
N VAL A 523 -45.21 29.13 5.58
CA VAL A 523 -45.91 29.82 6.65
C VAL A 523 -47.37 30.11 6.25
N ALA A 524 -47.60 30.61 5.03
CA ALA A 524 -48.95 30.92 4.52
C ALA A 524 -49.83 29.68 4.45
N ASN A 525 -49.26 28.55 4.01
CA ASN A 525 -49.95 27.27 3.90
C ASN A 525 -50.05 26.51 5.24
N LYS A 526 -49.53 27.07 6.34
CA LYS A 526 -49.46 26.43 7.67
C LYS A 526 -48.75 25.10 7.69
N THR A 527 -47.79 24.89 6.77
CA THR A 527 -46.97 23.68 6.64
C THR A 527 -45.55 23.89 7.13
N TYR A 528 -45.26 25.07 7.69
CA TYR A 528 -43.92 25.38 8.17
C TYR A 528 -43.47 24.43 9.28
N ASP A 529 -42.42 23.68 9.01
CA ASP A 529 -41.60 22.93 9.95
C ASP A 529 -40.13 23.19 9.62
N ASN A 530 -39.34 23.55 10.61
CA ASN A 530 -37.95 24.01 10.38
C ASN A 530 -37.15 23.02 9.55
N LEU A 531 -37.19 21.72 9.88
CA LEU A 531 -36.44 20.69 9.18
C LEU A 531 -36.97 20.47 7.75
N THR A 532 -38.27 20.33 7.60
CA THR A 532 -38.93 20.11 6.31
C THR A 532 -38.70 21.29 5.37
N THR A 533 -38.86 22.51 5.87
CA THR A 533 -38.68 23.75 5.08
C THR A 533 -37.22 23.89 4.64
N ARG A 534 -36.25 23.57 5.52
CA ARG A 534 -34.81 23.54 5.14
C ARG A 534 -34.51 22.54 4.02
N ASN A 535 -35.10 21.36 4.07
CA ASN A 535 -34.93 20.36 3.01
C ASN A 535 -35.52 20.85 1.68
N GLU A 536 -36.69 21.46 1.69
CA GLU A 536 -37.32 22.03 0.49
C GLU A 536 -36.47 23.16 -0.11
N ILE A 537 -35.98 24.08 0.72
CA ILE A 537 -35.05 25.14 0.32
C ILE A 537 -33.81 24.56 -0.35
N ARG A 538 -33.18 23.58 0.29
CA ARG A 538 -32.00 22.90 -0.26
C ARG A 538 -32.29 22.36 -1.65
N ASP A 539 -33.39 21.65 -1.84
CA ASP A 539 -33.75 21.01 -3.09
C ASP A 539 -34.06 22.02 -4.21
N LYS A 540 -34.81 23.11 -3.89
CA LYS A 540 -35.10 24.18 -4.84
C LYS A 540 -33.82 24.90 -5.28
N ILE A 541 -32.96 25.26 -4.33
CA ILE A 541 -31.71 25.99 -4.60
C ILE A 541 -30.73 25.09 -5.35
N SER A 542 -30.57 23.82 -4.99
CA SER A 542 -29.69 22.88 -5.71
C SER A 542 -30.10 22.72 -7.17
N LYS A 543 -31.41 22.64 -7.46
CA LYS A 543 -31.96 22.62 -8.83
C LYS A 543 -31.66 23.91 -9.59
N TYR A 544 -31.83 25.05 -8.94
CA TYR A 544 -31.54 26.36 -9.54
C TYR A 544 -30.05 26.49 -9.87
N LEU A 545 -29.16 26.19 -8.91
CA LEU A 545 -27.71 26.28 -9.08
C LEU A 545 -27.20 25.34 -10.19
N TYR A 546 -27.73 24.12 -10.24
CA TYR A 546 -27.36 23.19 -11.32
C TYR A 546 -27.74 23.72 -12.70
N LYS A 547 -28.95 24.37 -12.81
CA LYS A 547 -29.38 24.96 -14.07
C LYS A 547 -28.52 26.15 -14.50
N GLN A 548 -28.02 26.94 -13.54
CA GLN A 548 -27.22 28.12 -13.83
C GLN A 548 -25.71 27.82 -14.03
N THR A 549 -25.16 26.82 -13.32
CA THR A 549 -23.71 26.62 -13.22
C THR A 549 -23.26 25.24 -13.66
N ALA A 550 -24.16 24.30 -13.93
CA ALA A 550 -23.92 22.87 -14.11
C ALA A 550 -23.20 22.19 -12.91
N LYS A 551 -23.15 22.88 -11.74
CA LYS A 551 -22.57 22.38 -10.48
C LYS A 551 -23.64 22.04 -9.46
N ARG A 552 -23.32 21.13 -8.55
CA ARG A 552 -24.19 20.71 -7.44
C ARG A 552 -23.50 20.93 -6.09
N PRO A 553 -23.30 22.19 -5.67
CA PRO A 553 -22.61 22.47 -4.41
C PRO A 553 -23.38 21.95 -3.21
N MET A 554 -22.69 21.79 -2.09
CA MET A 554 -23.33 21.51 -0.82
C MET A 554 -24.13 22.75 -0.38
N VAL A 555 -25.45 22.66 -0.35
CA VAL A 555 -26.35 23.75 0.08
C VAL A 555 -26.77 23.54 1.53
N LEU A 556 -26.42 24.50 2.40
CA LEU A 556 -26.62 24.45 3.85
C LEU A 556 -27.56 25.58 4.30
N PRO A 557 -28.91 25.40 4.29
CA PRO A 557 -29.83 26.38 4.83
C PRO A 557 -29.83 26.38 6.37
N VAL A 558 -29.66 27.54 6.97
CA VAL A 558 -29.72 27.77 8.42
C VAL A 558 -30.87 28.72 8.74
N ILE A 559 -31.92 28.23 9.38
CA ILE A 559 -33.04 29.03 9.83
C ILE A 559 -32.96 29.19 11.36
N LEU A 560 -32.78 30.42 11.82
CA LEU A 560 -32.69 30.78 13.23
C LEU A 560 -34.04 31.32 13.70
N GLU A 561 -34.69 30.67 14.65
CA GLU A 561 -35.91 31.14 15.26
C GLU A 561 -35.60 31.94 16.54
N ILE A 562 -35.84 33.25 16.49
CA ILE A 562 -35.45 34.20 17.54
C ILE A 562 -36.71 34.61 18.33
N ASN A 563 -36.65 34.47 19.64
CA ASN A 563 -37.69 35.02 20.53
C ASN A 563 -37.38 36.50 20.73
N ASN A 564 -38.16 37.37 20.09
CA ASN A 564 -38.18 38.79 20.47
C ASN A 564 -38.85 38.89 21.85
N GLN A 565 -38.08 39.29 22.85
CA GLN A 565 -38.58 39.66 24.19
C GLN A 565 -39.42 40.92 24.13
#